data_c604ed24023ad82f62271c9274291058
#
_entry.id   c604ed24023ad82f62271c9274291058
#
_cell.length_a   1.000
_cell.length_b   1.000
_cell.length_c   1.000
_cell.angle_alpha   90.00
_cell.angle_beta   90.00
_cell.angle_gamma   90.00
#
_symmetry.space_group_name_H-M   'P 1'
#
loop_
_entity.id
_entity.type
_entity.pdbx_description
1 polymer ?
#
loop_
_entity_poly.entity_id
_entity_poly.type
_entity_poly.pdbx_seq_one_letter_code
_entity_poly.pdbx_strand_id
1 'polypeptide(L)'
;MQRFPNPQLGLLIEEEGQIARTRSPQKVQPLSAFVRQKIFRTPPPVMQEKAIEIALNTPDIALIQGPPGTGKTTVIAAILERLNEMTDKRGGTVKGQVLLTGFQHDAVENMIQRLSLNGVPVPKFGKRSGSKDDDFSVFERNLEDWCAKLSAELR
;
A
#
# COMPACT_ATOMS: atom_id res chain seq x y z
N MET A 1 -16.86 1.94 26.73
CA MET A 1 -16.54 1.01 25.62
C MET A 1 -16.05 1.83 24.44
N GLN A 2 -14.77 1.75 24.09
CA GLN A 2 -14.28 2.36 22.86
C GLN A 2 -14.83 1.56 21.68
N ARG A 3 -15.53 2.21 20.76
CA ARG A 3 -15.98 1.57 19.52
C ARG A 3 -14.81 1.54 18.54
N PHE A 4 -14.27 0.37 18.28
CA PHE A 4 -13.30 0.20 17.20
C PHE A 4 -13.99 0.41 15.84
N PRO A 5 -13.34 1.10 14.89
CA PRO A 5 -13.86 1.26 13.53
C PRO A 5 -14.13 -0.08 12.83
N ASN A 6 -13.31 -1.08 13.15
CA ASN A 6 -13.52 -2.47 12.75
C ASN A 6 -13.89 -3.29 14.00
N PRO A 7 -15.15 -3.75 14.12
CA PRO A 7 -15.60 -4.54 15.28
C PRO A 7 -14.78 -5.83 15.49
N GLN A 8 -14.28 -6.42 14.42
CA GLN A 8 -13.49 -7.66 14.52
C GLN A 8 -12.09 -7.42 15.13
N LEU A 9 -11.53 -6.24 14.94
CA LEU A 9 -10.28 -5.86 15.59
C LEU A 9 -10.47 -5.75 17.10
N GLY A 10 -11.62 -5.23 17.55
CA GLY A 10 -12.01 -5.20 18.96
C GLY A 10 -12.09 -6.60 19.57
N LEU A 11 -12.75 -7.53 18.91
CA LEU A 11 -12.85 -8.91 19.35
C LEU A 11 -11.48 -9.61 19.45
N LEU A 12 -10.57 -9.30 18.54
CA LEU A 12 -9.23 -9.87 18.53
C LEU A 12 -8.37 -9.37 19.69
N ILE A 13 -8.60 -8.13 20.13
CA ILE A 13 -7.83 -7.46 21.19
C ILE A 13 -8.48 -7.68 22.57
N GLU A 14 -9.81 -7.56 22.67
CA GLU A 14 -10.54 -7.58 23.93
C GLU A 14 -10.99 -8.97 24.39
N GLU A 15 -11.21 -9.90 23.46
CA GLU A 15 -11.77 -11.23 23.75
C GLU A 15 -10.73 -12.37 23.63
N GLU A 16 -9.46 -12.07 23.82
CA GLU A 16 -8.35 -13.07 23.88
C GLU A 16 -8.41 -14.12 22.76
N GLY A 17 -8.74 -13.71 21.55
CA GLY A 17 -8.67 -14.60 20.38
C GLY A 17 -9.90 -15.46 20.15
N GLN A 18 -11.06 -15.11 20.68
CA GLN A 18 -12.31 -15.71 20.20
C GLN A 18 -12.42 -15.45 18.69
N ILE A 19 -12.65 -16.52 17.93
CA ILE A 19 -12.71 -16.48 16.47
C ILE A 19 -13.89 -15.60 16.07
N ALA A 20 -13.60 -14.34 15.75
CA ALA A 20 -14.58 -13.47 15.14
C ALA A 20 -15.11 -14.16 13.87
N ARG A 21 -16.41 -14.11 13.62
CA ARG A 21 -17.00 -14.57 12.37
C ARG A 21 -16.39 -13.77 11.23
N THR A 22 -15.41 -14.35 10.57
CA THR A 22 -14.75 -13.74 9.42
C THR A 22 -15.77 -13.54 8.31
N ARG A 23 -15.76 -12.39 7.68
CA ARG A 23 -16.52 -12.17 6.45
C ARG A 23 -16.06 -13.19 5.42
N SER A 24 -16.98 -13.71 4.63
CA SER A 24 -16.63 -14.62 3.54
C SER A 24 -15.58 -13.94 2.64
N PRO A 25 -14.48 -14.63 2.30
CA PRO A 25 -13.44 -14.06 1.46
C PRO A 25 -14.05 -13.63 0.12
N GLN A 26 -13.78 -12.41 -0.29
CA GLN A 26 -14.12 -11.98 -1.64
C GLN A 26 -13.15 -12.67 -2.60
N LYS A 27 -13.70 -13.38 -3.60
CA LYS A 27 -12.87 -14.00 -4.63
C LYS A 27 -12.28 -12.89 -5.53
N VAL A 28 -11.07 -12.49 -5.22
CA VAL A 28 -10.31 -11.55 -6.03
C VAL A 28 -9.60 -12.31 -7.14
N GLN A 29 -9.60 -11.74 -8.33
CA GLN A 29 -8.85 -12.31 -9.44
C GLN A 29 -7.34 -12.31 -9.13
N PRO A 30 -6.59 -13.28 -9.69
CA PRO A 30 -5.15 -13.35 -9.48
C PRO A 30 -4.45 -12.08 -9.98
N LEU A 31 -3.17 -11.97 -9.67
CA LEU A 31 -2.32 -10.88 -10.11
C LEU A 31 -2.39 -10.71 -11.64
N SER A 32 -2.75 -9.51 -12.11
CA SER A 32 -2.87 -9.24 -13.55
C SER A 32 -1.50 -9.24 -14.25
N ALA A 33 -1.50 -9.49 -15.56
CA ALA A 33 -0.29 -9.41 -16.35
C ALA A 33 0.34 -8.01 -16.30
N PHE A 34 -0.49 -6.97 -16.29
CA PHE A 34 -0.05 -5.58 -16.14
C PHE A 34 0.74 -5.34 -14.85
N VAL A 35 0.19 -5.73 -13.70
CA VAL A 35 0.86 -5.56 -12.41
C VAL A 35 2.13 -6.40 -12.33
N ARG A 36 2.14 -7.61 -12.89
CA ARG A 36 3.35 -8.45 -12.97
C ARG A 36 4.47 -7.72 -13.72
N GLN A 37 4.20 -7.20 -14.89
CA GLN A 37 5.21 -6.52 -15.72
C GLN A 37 5.67 -5.21 -15.09
N LYS A 38 4.76 -4.47 -14.45
CA LYS A 38 5.08 -3.16 -13.85
C LYS A 38 5.93 -3.27 -12.60
N ILE A 39 5.65 -4.25 -11.74
CA ILE A 39 6.26 -4.35 -10.40
C ILE A 39 7.43 -5.34 -10.37
N PHE A 40 7.35 -6.42 -11.11
CA PHE A 40 8.36 -7.47 -11.09
C PHE A 40 9.23 -7.42 -12.35
N ARG A 41 10.55 -7.38 -12.13
CA ARG A 41 11.55 -7.46 -13.22
C ARG A 41 11.69 -8.89 -13.78
N THR A 42 11.43 -9.87 -12.93
CA THR A 42 11.44 -11.30 -13.21
C THR A 42 10.14 -11.91 -12.70
N PRO A 43 9.69 -13.06 -13.20
CA PRO A 43 8.49 -13.71 -12.67
C PRO A 43 8.56 -13.81 -11.13
N PRO A 44 7.50 -13.40 -10.42
CA PRO A 44 7.50 -13.44 -8.96
C PRO A 44 7.62 -14.87 -8.46
N PRO A 45 8.36 -15.12 -7.37
CA PRO A 45 8.36 -16.40 -6.69
C PRO A 45 6.94 -16.80 -6.27
N VAL A 46 6.64 -18.10 -6.32
CA VAL A 46 5.31 -18.65 -5.97
C VAL A 46 4.81 -18.16 -4.60
N MET A 47 5.71 -18.06 -3.61
CA MET A 47 5.35 -17.59 -2.27
C MET A 47 4.96 -16.12 -2.23
N GLN A 48 5.56 -15.28 -3.07
CA GLN A 48 5.17 -13.87 -3.19
C GLN A 48 3.79 -13.73 -3.85
N GLU A 49 3.51 -14.49 -4.91
CA GLU A 49 2.18 -14.52 -5.53
C GLU A 49 1.11 -14.96 -4.54
N LYS A 50 1.38 -16.04 -3.79
CA LYS A 50 0.47 -16.53 -2.77
C LYS A 50 0.22 -15.50 -1.66
N ALA A 51 1.26 -14.79 -1.22
CA ALA A 51 1.12 -13.73 -0.23
C ALA A 51 0.23 -12.58 -0.74
N ILE A 52 0.40 -12.17 -2.01
CA ILE A 52 -0.43 -11.14 -2.64
C ILE A 52 -1.88 -11.63 -2.74
N GLU A 53 -2.10 -12.85 -3.19
CA GLU A 53 -3.43 -13.44 -3.30
C GLU A 53 -4.13 -13.50 -1.94
N ILE A 54 -3.46 -13.95 -0.90
CA ILE A 54 -4.00 -13.98 0.47
C ILE A 54 -4.39 -12.57 0.91
N ALA A 55 -3.49 -11.58 0.75
CA ALA A 55 -3.76 -10.21 1.18
C ALA A 55 -4.97 -9.61 0.47
N LEU A 56 -5.10 -9.84 -0.84
CA LEU A 56 -6.21 -9.31 -1.64
C LEU A 56 -7.56 -10.00 -1.38
N ASN A 57 -7.53 -11.26 -0.94
CA ASN A 57 -8.74 -12.04 -0.68
C ASN A 57 -9.17 -12.06 0.79
N THR A 58 -8.33 -11.56 1.69
CA THR A 58 -8.65 -11.49 3.12
C THR A 58 -9.42 -10.20 3.41
N PRO A 59 -10.65 -10.29 3.92
CA PRO A 59 -11.50 -9.10 4.11
C PRO A 59 -11.07 -8.21 5.28
N ASP A 60 -10.35 -8.76 6.25
CA ASP A 60 -10.05 -8.08 7.50
C ASP A 60 -8.53 -7.92 7.71
N ILE A 61 -7.83 -8.95 8.14
CA ILE A 61 -6.41 -8.89 8.50
C ILE A 61 -5.64 -10.01 7.80
N ALA A 62 -4.62 -9.66 7.02
CA ALA A 62 -3.67 -10.61 6.47
C ALA A 62 -2.28 -10.38 7.08
N LEU A 63 -1.66 -11.43 7.60
CA LEU A 63 -0.31 -11.41 8.15
C LEU A 63 0.66 -12.03 7.14
N ILE A 64 1.65 -11.24 6.72
CA ILE A 64 2.70 -11.67 5.81
C ILE A 64 4.04 -11.56 6.52
N GLN A 65 4.63 -12.70 6.87
CA GLN A 65 5.92 -12.77 7.49
C GLN A 65 6.98 -13.22 6.49
N GLY A 66 8.15 -12.64 6.57
CA GLY A 66 9.30 -13.04 5.76
C GLY A 66 10.60 -12.46 6.30
N PRO A 67 11.73 -13.19 6.20
CA PRO A 67 13.06 -12.68 6.56
C PRO A 67 13.44 -11.40 5.80
N PRO A 68 14.46 -10.68 6.22
CA PRO A 68 15.04 -9.60 5.42
C PRO A 68 15.42 -10.08 4.01
N GLY A 69 15.25 -9.23 3.00
CA GLY A 69 15.61 -9.56 1.60
C GLY A 69 14.59 -10.40 0.83
N THR A 70 13.52 -10.91 1.43
CA THR A 70 12.50 -11.74 0.75
C THR A 70 11.55 -10.95 -0.17
N GLY A 71 11.76 -9.66 -0.34
CA GLY A 71 10.96 -8.83 -1.25
C GLY A 71 9.61 -8.39 -0.69
N LYS A 72 9.44 -8.28 0.64
CA LYS A 72 8.20 -7.80 1.26
C LYS A 72 7.73 -6.46 0.68
N THR A 73 8.63 -5.52 0.45
CA THR A 73 8.32 -4.22 -0.15
C THR A 73 7.76 -4.37 -1.57
N THR A 74 8.28 -5.33 -2.33
CA THR A 74 7.76 -5.63 -3.68
C THR A 74 6.36 -6.24 -3.62
N VAL A 75 6.10 -7.10 -2.65
CA VAL A 75 4.76 -7.67 -2.40
C VAL A 75 3.76 -6.56 -2.06
N ILE A 76 4.13 -5.65 -1.16
CA ILE A 76 3.28 -4.49 -0.81
C ILE A 76 3.00 -3.62 -2.04
N ALA A 77 4.01 -3.31 -2.83
CA ALA A 77 3.85 -2.55 -4.07
C ALA A 77 2.90 -3.24 -5.05
N ALA A 78 2.99 -4.55 -5.20
CA ALA A 78 2.10 -5.33 -6.07
C ALA A 78 0.65 -5.36 -5.56
N ILE A 79 0.44 -5.47 -4.25
CA ILE A 79 -0.90 -5.39 -3.65
C ILE A 79 -1.53 -4.03 -3.94
N LEU A 80 -0.79 -2.96 -3.71
CA LEU A 80 -1.28 -1.59 -3.91
C LEU A 80 -1.57 -1.28 -5.37
N GLU A 81 -0.69 -1.69 -6.29
CA GLU A 81 -0.92 -1.52 -7.71
C GLU A 81 -2.14 -2.32 -8.20
N ARG A 82 -2.34 -3.52 -7.64
CA ARG A 82 -3.54 -4.31 -7.97
C ARG A 82 -4.82 -3.67 -7.45
N LEU A 83 -4.80 -3.11 -6.24
CA LEU A 83 -5.91 -2.33 -5.70
C LEU A 83 -6.20 -1.10 -6.56
N ASN A 84 -5.15 -0.40 -7.00
CA ASN A 84 -5.28 0.73 -7.90
C ASN A 84 -5.93 0.34 -9.22
N GLU A 85 -5.46 -0.72 -9.88
CA GLU A 85 -6.04 -1.24 -11.12
C GLU A 85 -7.52 -1.62 -10.95
N MET A 86 -7.87 -2.25 -9.84
CA MET A 86 -9.27 -2.65 -9.57
C MET A 86 -10.18 -1.44 -9.32
N THR A 87 -9.65 -0.41 -8.68
CA THR A 87 -10.41 0.80 -8.37
C THR A 87 -10.55 1.69 -9.61
N ASP A 88 -9.50 1.80 -10.40
CA ASP A 88 -9.48 2.57 -11.65
C ASP A 88 -10.49 1.99 -12.67
N LYS A 89 -10.56 0.68 -12.81
CA LYS A 89 -11.58 0.00 -13.63
C LYS A 89 -13.03 0.28 -13.19
N ARG A 90 -13.23 0.73 -11.96
CA ARG A 90 -14.54 1.12 -11.42
C ARG A 90 -14.78 2.63 -11.50
N GLY A 91 -13.90 3.38 -12.16
CA GLY A 91 -13.96 4.85 -12.24
C GLY A 91 -13.62 5.57 -10.94
N GLY A 92 -12.95 4.89 -10.02
CA GLY A 92 -12.52 5.44 -8.73
C GLY A 92 -11.01 5.69 -8.66
N THR A 93 -10.56 6.09 -7.48
CA THR A 93 -9.13 6.24 -7.17
C THR A 93 -8.80 5.62 -5.83
N VAL A 94 -7.61 5.03 -5.71
CA VAL A 94 -7.09 4.51 -4.43
C VAL A 94 -6.57 5.64 -3.52
N LYS A 95 -6.42 6.84 -4.07
CA LYS A 95 -5.95 8.00 -3.30
C LYS A 95 -6.86 8.27 -2.10
N GLY A 96 -6.24 8.44 -0.93
CA GLY A 96 -6.95 8.67 0.33
C GLY A 96 -7.64 7.43 0.93
N GLN A 97 -7.57 6.27 0.28
CA GLN A 97 -8.19 5.02 0.77
C GLN A 97 -7.18 4.04 1.38
N VAL A 98 -5.88 4.25 1.16
CA VAL A 98 -4.82 3.38 1.63
C VAL A 98 -3.85 4.16 2.50
N LEU A 99 -3.59 3.64 3.69
CA LEU A 99 -2.58 4.16 4.61
C LEU A 99 -1.41 3.19 4.69
N LEU A 100 -0.21 3.68 4.37
CA LEU A 100 1.04 2.95 4.56
C LEU A 100 1.70 3.42 5.85
N THR A 101 1.99 2.49 6.74
CA THR A 101 2.70 2.79 7.99
C THR A 101 3.93 1.91 8.12
N GLY A 102 4.97 2.42 8.76
CA GLY A 102 6.19 1.68 9.02
C GLY A 102 7.00 2.32 10.15
N PHE A 103 7.76 1.51 10.86
CA PHE A 103 8.62 2.00 11.92
C PHE A 103 9.81 2.81 11.37
N GLN A 104 10.32 2.44 10.20
CA GLN A 104 11.43 3.12 9.53
C GLN A 104 10.93 4.00 8.40
N HIS A 105 11.30 5.28 8.40
CA HIS A 105 10.99 6.22 7.32
C HIS A 105 11.44 5.73 5.95
N ASP A 106 12.65 5.21 5.86
CA ASP A 106 13.23 4.72 4.60
C ASP A 106 12.43 3.55 4.00
N ALA A 107 11.83 2.71 4.85
CA ALA A 107 10.98 1.63 4.37
C ALA A 107 9.69 2.16 3.71
N VAL A 108 9.05 3.15 4.32
CA VAL A 108 7.86 3.79 3.77
C VAL A 108 8.20 4.57 2.49
N GLU A 109 9.32 5.28 2.47
CA GLU A 109 9.79 6.02 1.31
C GLU A 109 10.09 5.11 0.11
N ASN A 110 10.77 4.00 0.33
CA ASN A 110 11.00 2.97 -0.69
C ASN A 110 9.69 2.37 -1.23
N MET A 111 8.67 2.23 -0.39
CA MET A 111 7.34 1.80 -0.83
C MET A 111 6.68 2.86 -1.72
N ILE A 112 6.68 4.12 -1.28
CA ILE A 112 6.09 5.25 -2.02
C ILE A 112 6.77 5.43 -3.39
N GLN A 113 8.09 5.36 -3.46
CA GLN A 113 8.84 5.49 -4.72
C GLN A 113 8.51 4.38 -5.74
N ARG A 114 8.17 3.20 -5.27
CA ARG A 114 7.74 2.09 -6.14
C ARG A 114 6.27 2.20 -6.57
N LEU A 115 5.50 3.00 -5.86
CA LEU A 115 4.11 3.30 -6.14
C LEU A 115 4.03 4.51 -7.06
N SER A 116 4.23 4.34 -8.33
CA SER A 116 3.88 5.37 -9.32
C SER A 116 2.37 5.45 -9.50
N LEU A 117 1.66 5.86 -8.46
CA LEU A 117 0.24 6.15 -8.53
C LEU A 117 0.01 7.39 -9.41
N ASN A 118 -0.01 7.19 -10.72
CA ASN A 118 -0.26 8.24 -11.72
C ASN A 118 0.66 9.47 -11.60
N GLY A 119 1.89 9.28 -11.12
CA GLY A 119 2.91 10.33 -11.02
C GLY A 119 2.67 11.40 -9.94
N VAL A 120 1.52 11.42 -9.30
CA VAL A 120 1.21 12.42 -8.25
C VAL A 120 1.97 12.11 -6.98
N PRO A 121 2.69 13.08 -6.38
CA PRO A 121 3.33 12.92 -5.09
C PRO A 121 2.34 12.45 -4.01
N VAL A 122 2.81 11.56 -3.14
CA VAL A 122 2.01 11.03 -2.03
C VAL A 122 2.41 11.78 -0.76
N PRO A 123 1.45 12.33 0.01
CA PRO A 123 1.76 12.99 1.27
C PRO A 123 2.36 12.00 2.26
N LYS A 124 3.43 12.41 2.91
CA LYS A 124 4.15 11.63 3.91
C LYS A 124 4.08 12.38 5.24
N PHE A 125 3.77 11.67 6.30
CA PHE A 125 3.68 12.21 7.65
C PHE A 125 4.66 11.48 8.56
N GLY A 126 5.35 12.22 9.43
CA GLY A 126 6.27 11.70 10.43
C GLY A 126 7.61 12.42 10.42
N LYS A 127 8.28 12.49 11.57
CA LYS A 127 9.58 13.16 11.70
C LYS A 127 10.73 12.18 11.49
N ARG A 128 11.65 12.52 10.61
CA ARG A 128 12.96 11.87 10.55
C ARG A 128 13.80 12.38 11.69
N SER A 129 14.39 11.51 12.50
CA SER A 129 15.28 11.90 13.59
C SER A 129 16.46 12.73 13.03
N GLY A 130 16.54 14.02 13.43
CA GLY A 130 17.58 14.93 12.97
C GLY A 130 17.24 15.82 11.75
N SER A 131 16.08 15.69 11.13
CA SER A 131 15.65 16.61 10.07
C SER A 131 15.07 17.89 10.66
N LYS A 132 15.50 19.05 10.13
CA LYS A 132 14.93 20.36 10.45
C LYS A 132 13.74 20.71 9.55
N ASP A 133 13.60 20.03 8.42
CA ASP A 133 12.51 20.27 7.48
C ASP A 133 11.23 19.54 7.95
N ASP A 134 10.12 20.26 7.90
CA ASP A 134 8.80 19.69 8.11
C ASP A 134 8.41 18.83 6.88
N ASP A 135 7.92 17.62 7.11
CA ASP A 135 7.51 16.71 6.02
C ASP A 135 6.47 17.34 5.09
N PHE A 136 5.68 18.28 5.61
CA PHE A 136 4.69 19.02 4.82
C PHE A 136 5.35 19.95 3.79
N SER A 137 6.42 20.67 4.18
CA SER A 137 7.16 21.55 3.27
C SER A 137 7.87 20.78 2.16
N VAL A 138 8.33 19.57 2.45
CA VAL A 138 8.91 18.67 1.44
C VAL A 138 7.84 18.17 0.46
N PHE A 139 6.65 17.84 0.95
CA PHE A 139 5.54 17.43 0.11
C PHE A 139 5.08 18.56 -0.82
N GLU A 140 4.93 19.80 -0.32
CA GLU A 140 4.56 20.97 -1.12
C GLU A 140 5.57 21.21 -2.24
N ARG A 141 6.86 21.17 -1.93
CA ARG A 141 7.93 21.31 -2.93
C ARG A 141 7.89 20.24 -4.02
N ASN A 142 7.69 18.97 -3.62
CA ASN A 142 7.55 17.87 -4.57
C ASN A 142 6.30 18.03 -5.47
N LEU A 143 5.22 18.59 -4.92
CA LEU A 143 4.01 18.87 -5.67
C LEU A 143 4.22 20.00 -6.69
N GLU A 144 4.89 21.07 -6.30
CA GLU A 144 5.27 22.18 -7.18
C GLU A 144 6.16 21.70 -8.33
N ASP A 145 7.21 20.92 -8.04
CA ASP A 145 8.09 20.32 -9.04
C ASP A 145 7.32 19.41 -10.02
N TRP A 146 6.37 18.66 -9.52
CA TRP A 146 5.54 17.80 -10.36
C TRP A 146 4.61 18.62 -11.26
N CYS A 147 3.97 19.67 -10.74
CA CYS A 147 3.15 20.60 -11.52
C CYS A 147 3.98 21.32 -12.59
N ALA A 148 5.19 21.74 -12.27
CA ALA A 148 6.11 22.39 -13.22
C ALA A 148 6.48 21.44 -14.38
N LYS A 149 6.78 20.17 -14.10
CA LYS A 149 7.06 19.15 -15.12
C LYS A 149 5.87 18.93 -16.04
N LEU A 150 4.68 18.74 -15.48
CA LEU A 150 3.46 18.58 -16.29
C LEU A 150 3.20 19.81 -17.18
N SER A 151 3.39 21.01 -16.66
CA SER A 151 3.21 22.25 -17.44
C SER A 151 4.20 22.36 -18.59
N ALA A 152 5.40 21.78 -18.44
CA ALA A 152 6.42 21.73 -19.50
C ALA A 152 6.08 20.68 -20.59
N GLU A 153 5.49 19.56 -20.22
CA GLU A 153 5.08 18.49 -21.13
C GLU A 153 3.83 18.83 -21.96
N LEU A 154 3.01 19.75 -21.47
CA LEU A 154 1.76 20.19 -22.14
C LEU A 154 1.94 21.40 -23.08
N ARG A 155 3.16 21.94 -23.20
CA ARG A 155 3.55 23.02 -24.15
C ARG A 155 4.24 22.46 -25.39
#